data_2fb9fe91ff95ddc192f77d3ce8f49110
#
_entry.id   2fb9fe91ff95ddc192f77d3ce8f49110
#
_cell.length_a   1.000
_cell.length_b   1.000
_cell.length_c   1.000
_cell.angle_alpha   90.00
_cell.angle_beta   90.00
_cell.angle_gamma   90.00
#
_symmetry.space_group_name_H-M   'P 1'
#
loop_
_entity.id
_entity.type
_entity.pdbx_description
1 polymer ?
#
loop_
_entity_poly.entity_id
_entity_poly.type
_entity_poly.pdbx_seq_one_letter_code
_entity_poly.pdbx_strand_id
1 'polypeptide(L)'
;VGGVVVSYGVGALLGMWLLPWIMEGNFGFFHPACIFLGVMSTATSISISARILSEKRKLDSPEGVTILVGAVLDDVLGIVILAIAMGVIGAGAAGGGGDFNWGYIGWIAVKSLGIWLGATIIGIIFSRQIGRVLKGAGSKAQIAILALGMALIVAGLFEEAQLAMIIGAYVLGLSLSRTDISQVIREHLHPIYLFMVPCFFVVMGMMVNVRQLCEPRILIFGLIYTAGAILAKIVGCGLPTLFCRFNLRGALRVGLGMVPRGEVALIVAGIGISRGLITQEVFGVAILMTLLTTLIPPPLMVMAFRSDASGLREGAPQPPEMPVLAYRFPTVEVTSLLLNHLFEQFRAEGFFVHMLDLKGETYQMRKEDMVINLNREPQTISFQCSDQEMPFVRTAMTEVVVEIEQTLKELQQPLDAHRVLAVPGTSDIRMARRTRLTKYITENTLIPELQGTTKID
;
A
#
# COMPACT_ATOMS: atom_id res chain seq x y z
N VAL A 1 -7.96 -10.55 -11.79
CA VAL A 1 -9.28 -11.21 -11.98
C VAL A 1 -9.14 -12.73 -11.89
N GLY A 2 -8.27 -13.37 -12.71
CA GLY A 2 -8.10 -14.84 -12.69
C GLY A 2 -7.74 -15.40 -11.31
N GLY A 3 -6.82 -14.72 -10.60
CA GLY A 3 -6.45 -15.07 -9.23
C GLY A 3 -7.61 -15.06 -8.24
N VAL A 4 -8.48 -14.06 -8.33
CA VAL A 4 -9.66 -13.93 -7.45
C VAL A 4 -10.68 -15.02 -7.76
N VAL A 5 -11.03 -15.20 -9.03
CA VAL A 5 -12.04 -16.20 -9.45
C VAL A 5 -11.60 -17.62 -9.08
N VAL A 6 -10.36 -17.98 -9.40
CA VAL A 6 -9.84 -19.32 -9.08
C VAL A 6 -9.70 -19.51 -7.58
N SER A 7 -9.19 -18.53 -6.84
CA SER A 7 -9.05 -18.64 -5.38
C SER A 7 -10.41 -18.73 -4.69
N TYR A 8 -11.41 -17.92 -5.10
CA TYR A 8 -12.75 -18.00 -4.56
C TYR A 8 -13.38 -19.37 -4.84
N GLY A 9 -13.35 -19.82 -6.10
CA GLY A 9 -13.93 -21.10 -6.51
C GLY A 9 -13.29 -22.28 -5.77
N VAL A 10 -11.96 -22.36 -5.74
CA VAL A 10 -11.24 -23.42 -5.03
C VAL A 10 -11.48 -23.35 -3.53
N GLY A 11 -11.47 -22.14 -2.94
CA GLY A 11 -11.73 -21.95 -1.51
C GLY A 11 -13.14 -22.41 -1.10
N ALA A 12 -14.15 -22.05 -1.90
CA ALA A 12 -15.53 -22.48 -1.65
C ALA A 12 -15.73 -23.99 -1.87
N LEU A 13 -15.13 -24.57 -2.92
CA LEU A 13 -15.17 -26.01 -3.20
C LEU A 13 -14.47 -26.84 -2.11
N LEU A 14 -13.29 -26.39 -1.67
CA LEU A 14 -12.60 -27.02 -0.54
C LEU A 14 -13.44 -26.90 0.74
N GLY A 15 -14.08 -25.76 0.96
CA GLY A 15 -15.04 -25.59 2.05
C GLY A 15 -16.16 -26.63 1.98
N MET A 16 -16.80 -26.77 0.82
CA MET A 16 -17.86 -27.74 0.62
C MET A 16 -17.41 -29.18 0.89
N TRP A 17 -16.18 -29.53 0.52
CA TRP A 17 -15.64 -30.87 0.68
C TRP A 17 -15.13 -31.16 2.10
N LEU A 18 -14.55 -30.17 2.77
CA LEU A 18 -13.87 -30.34 4.06
C LEU A 18 -14.77 -30.02 5.27
N LEU A 19 -15.78 -29.14 5.16
CA LEU A 19 -16.66 -28.77 6.25
C LEU A 19 -17.42 -29.99 6.87
N PRO A 20 -17.88 -31.01 6.08
CA PRO A 20 -18.50 -32.18 6.63
C PRO A 20 -17.59 -33.01 7.58
N TRP A 21 -16.27 -32.75 7.56
CA TRP A 21 -15.34 -33.45 8.47
C TRP A 21 -15.35 -32.91 9.90
N ILE A 22 -15.75 -31.63 10.05
CA ILE A 22 -15.72 -30.92 11.34
C ILE A 22 -17.09 -30.48 11.83
N MET A 23 -18.08 -30.44 10.95
CA MET A 23 -19.44 -30.00 11.26
C MET A 23 -20.46 -30.98 10.66
N GLU A 24 -21.53 -31.24 11.39
CA GLU A 24 -22.68 -32.00 10.85
C GLU A 24 -23.55 -31.08 9.99
N GLY A 25 -23.86 -31.49 8.78
CA GLY A 25 -24.72 -30.73 7.87
C GLY A 25 -24.43 -31.00 6.40
N ASN A 26 -25.30 -30.48 5.54
CA ASN A 26 -25.10 -30.51 4.11
C ASN A 26 -24.61 -29.13 3.64
N PHE A 27 -23.33 -29.05 3.22
CA PHE A 27 -22.67 -27.82 2.84
C PHE A 27 -22.62 -27.70 1.32
N GLY A 28 -23.60 -26.97 0.76
CA GLY A 28 -23.58 -26.60 -0.65
C GLY A 28 -22.60 -25.43 -0.93
N PHE A 29 -22.27 -25.22 -2.20
CA PHE A 29 -21.37 -24.14 -2.64
C PHE A 29 -21.83 -22.74 -2.15
N PHE A 30 -23.13 -22.51 -2.02
CA PHE A 30 -23.72 -21.27 -1.54
C PHE A 30 -23.96 -21.24 -0.02
N HIS A 31 -23.52 -22.25 0.72
CA HIS A 31 -23.57 -22.20 2.17
C HIS A 31 -22.70 -21.06 2.71
N PRO A 32 -23.17 -20.26 3.70
CA PRO A 32 -22.43 -19.11 4.22
C PRO A 32 -20.96 -19.41 4.55
N ALA A 33 -20.67 -20.51 5.23
CA ALA A 33 -19.31 -20.91 5.58
C ALA A 33 -18.44 -21.16 4.33
N CYS A 34 -18.99 -21.79 3.26
CA CYS A 34 -18.26 -22.02 2.01
C CYS A 34 -17.98 -20.71 1.28
N ILE A 35 -18.98 -19.81 1.25
CA ILE A 35 -18.83 -18.47 0.67
C ILE A 35 -17.73 -17.70 1.41
N PHE A 36 -17.75 -17.68 2.74
CA PHE A 36 -16.71 -16.99 3.54
C PHE A 36 -15.33 -17.60 3.33
N LEU A 37 -15.19 -18.93 3.31
CA LEU A 37 -13.94 -19.59 2.96
C LEU A 37 -13.48 -19.15 1.56
N GLY A 38 -14.38 -19.12 0.58
CA GLY A 38 -14.08 -18.60 -0.76
C GLY A 38 -13.55 -17.18 -0.72
N VAL A 39 -14.24 -16.26 -0.06
CA VAL A 39 -13.84 -14.85 0.07
C VAL A 39 -12.50 -14.70 0.79
N MET A 40 -12.31 -15.37 1.93
CA MET A 40 -11.04 -15.34 2.67
C MET A 40 -9.86 -15.82 1.82
N SER A 41 -10.12 -16.78 0.92
CA SER A 41 -9.10 -17.29 0.01
C SER A 41 -8.73 -16.32 -1.12
N THR A 42 -9.46 -15.23 -1.37
CA THR A 42 -9.12 -14.23 -2.39
C THR A 42 -8.14 -13.18 -1.91
N ALA A 43 -8.09 -12.87 -0.63
CA ALA A 43 -7.26 -11.81 -0.07
C ALA A 43 -5.76 -11.97 -0.41
N THR A 44 -5.05 -10.86 -0.61
CA THR A 44 -3.60 -10.84 -0.87
C THR A 44 -2.94 -9.74 -0.04
N SER A 45 -1.80 -10.04 0.60
CA SER A 45 -1.03 -9.01 1.34
C SER A 45 0.01 -8.36 0.45
N ILE A 46 -0.23 -7.11 0.08
CA ILE A 46 0.71 -6.30 -0.71
C ILE A 46 1.98 -6.03 0.08
N SER A 47 1.86 -5.74 1.38
CA SER A 47 2.97 -5.29 2.24
C SER A 47 4.10 -6.32 2.30
N ILE A 48 3.77 -7.60 2.41
CA ILE A 48 4.75 -8.69 2.50
C ILE A 48 5.50 -8.82 1.18
N SER A 49 4.77 -8.89 0.06
CA SER A 49 5.36 -9.05 -1.27
C SER A 49 6.18 -7.83 -1.69
N ALA A 50 5.69 -6.61 -1.43
CA ALA A 50 6.41 -5.37 -1.71
C ALA A 50 7.72 -5.29 -0.92
N ARG A 51 7.73 -5.69 0.35
CA ARG A 51 8.94 -5.70 1.18
C ARG A 51 10.00 -6.63 0.60
N ILE A 52 9.62 -7.85 0.23
CA ILE A 52 10.55 -8.83 -0.35
C ILE A 52 11.10 -8.34 -1.70
N LEU A 53 10.22 -7.79 -2.55
CA LEU A 53 10.62 -7.23 -3.84
C LEU A 53 11.57 -6.03 -3.67
N SER A 54 11.34 -5.18 -2.66
CA SER A 54 12.22 -4.06 -2.30
C SER A 54 13.59 -4.55 -1.85
N GLU A 55 13.65 -5.51 -0.92
CA GLU A 55 14.90 -6.10 -0.45
C GLU A 55 15.71 -6.75 -1.58
N LYS A 56 15.01 -7.29 -2.60
CA LYS A 56 15.62 -7.88 -3.80
C LYS A 56 15.86 -6.87 -4.93
N ARG A 57 15.51 -5.60 -4.78
CA ARG A 57 15.59 -4.55 -5.82
C ARG A 57 14.85 -4.97 -7.11
N LYS A 58 13.67 -5.60 -6.96
CA LYS A 58 12.83 -6.11 -8.08
C LYS A 58 11.45 -5.46 -8.10
N LEU A 59 11.23 -4.34 -7.38
CA LEU A 59 9.95 -3.60 -7.40
C LEU A 59 9.59 -3.14 -8.81
N ASP A 60 10.57 -2.61 -9.55
CA ASP A 60 10.40 -2.06 -10.89
C ASP A 60 10.52 -3.13 -11.99
N SER A 61 10.74 -4.39 -11.61
CA SER A 61 10.72 -5.48 -12.59
C SER A 61 9.31 -5.71 -13.11
N PRO A 62 9.14 -6.21 -14.36
CA PRO A 62 7.83 -6.53 -14.91
C PRO A 62 6.99 -7.43 -14.00
N GLU A 63 7.63 -8.41 -13.36
CA GLU A 63 6.98 -9.28 -12.38
C GLU A 63 6.58 -8.51 -11.13
N GLY A 64 7.47 -7.64 -10.59
CA GLY A 64 7.22 -6.83 -9.39
C GLY A 64 6.03 -5.89 -9.60
N VAL A 65 6.03 -5.13 -10.68
CA VAL A 65 4.91 -4.24 -11.04
C VAL A 65 3.62 -5.03 -11.21
N THR A 66 3.66 -6.20 -11.87
CA THR A 66 2.48 -7.05 -12.06
C THR A 66 1.94 -7.57 -10.72
N ILE A 67 2.80 -7.97 -9.79
CA ILE A 67 2.40 -8.41 -8.44
C ILE A 67 1.72 -7.24 -7.69
N LEU A 68 2.33 -6.06 -7.67
CA LEU A 68 1.79 -4.91 -6.93
C LEU A 68 0.44 -4.45 -7.48
N VAL A 69 0.34 -4.27 -8.79
CA VAL A 69 -0.92 -3.88 -9.45
C VAL A 69 -1.98 -4.98 -9.29
N GLY A 70 -1.57 -6.25 -9.44
CA GLY A 70 -2.46 -7.40 -9.24
C GLY A 70 -3.01 -7.48 -7.82
N ALA A 71 -2.19 -7.23 -6.81
CA ALA A 71 -2.61 -7.27 -5.42
C ALA A 71 -3.60 -6.14 -5.07
N VAL A 72 -3.38 -4.91 -5.59
CA VAL A 72 -4.36 -3.81 -5.45
C VAL A 72 -5.70 -4.18 -6.07
N LEU A 73 -5.69 -4.79 -7.27
CA LEU A 73 -6.93 -5.24 -7.92
C LEU A 73 -7.61 -6.39 -7.16
N ASP A 74 -6.83 -7.29 -6.57
CA ASP A 74 -7.37 -8.39 -5.77
C ASP A 74 -8.08 -7.87 -4.50
N ASP A 75 -7.54 -6.85 -3.84
CA ASP A 75 -8.17 -6.21 -2.68
C ASP A 75 -9.53 -5.60 -3.06
N VAL A 76 -9.57 -4.84 -4.16
CA VAL A 76 -10.82 -4.26 -4.66
C VAL A 76 -11.85 -5.35 -4.98
N LEU A 77 -11.44 -6.37 -5.74
CA LEU A 77 -12.35 -7.46 -6.13
C LEU A 77 -12.78 -8.31 -4.93
N GLY A 78 -11.88 -8.56 -3.98
CA GLY A 78 -12.18 -9.27 -2.74
C GLY A 78 -13.26 -8.56 -1.92
N ILE A 79 -13.16 -7.23 -1.80
CA ILE A 79 -14.15 -6.38 -1.14
C ILE A 79 -15.51 -6.45 -1.87
N VAL A 80 -15.52 -6.40 -3.20
CA VAL A 80 -16.76 -6.52 -4.00
C VAL A 80 -17.41 -7.89 -3.81
N ILE A 81 -16.62 -8.96 -3.84
CA ILE A 81 -17.13 -10.32 -3.59
C ILE A 81 -17.68 -10.45 -2.16
N LEU A 82 -17.01 -9.86 -1.16
CA LEU A 82 -17.53 -9.82 0.19
C LEU A 82 -18.89 -9.10 0.26
N ALA A 83 -19.05 -7.99 -0.43
CA ALA A 83 -20.33 -7.26 -0.48
C ALA A 83 -21.43 -8.12 -1.09
N ILE A 84 -21.14 -8.78 -2.19
CA ILE A 84 -22.09 -9.71 -2.86
C ILE A 84 -22.42 -10.88 -1.92
N ALA A 85 -21.40 -11.47 -1.28
CA ALA A 85 -21.57 -12.58 -0.34
C ALA A 85 -22.50 -12.20 0.82
N MET A 86 -22.29 -11.03 1.43
CA MET A 86 -23.12 -10.51 2.50
C MET A 86 -24.58 -10.29 2.04
N GLY A 87 -24.76 -9.77 0.85
CA GLY A 87 -26.08 -9.56 0.27
C GLY A 87 -26.82 -10.87 -0.01
N VAL A 88 -26.13 -11.88 -0.54
CA VAL A 88 -26.69 -13.21 -0.81
C VAL A 88 -27.10 -13.92 0.49
N ILE A 89 -26.26 -13.85 1.52
CA ILE A 89 -26.54 -14.47 2.82
C ILE A 89 -27.72 -13.77 3.52
N GLY A 90 -27.77 -12.42 3.48
CA GLY A 90 -28.88 -11.65 4.04
C GLY A 90 -30.21 -11.96 3.33
N ALA A 91 -30.18 -12.20 2.03
CA ALA A 91 -31.35 -12.63 1.27
C ALA A 91 -31.85 -14.03 1.61
N GLY A 92 -30.92 -14.97 1.80
CA GLY A 92 -31.24 -16.34 2.20
C GLY A 92 -31.87 -16.42 3.60
N ALA A 93 -31.48 -15.54 4.51
CA ALA A 93 -32.03 -15.43 5.86
C ALA A 93 -33.45 -14.82 5.88
N ALA A 94 -33.77 -13.94 4.94
CA ALA A 94 -35.09 -13.29 4.83
C ALA A 94 -36.16 -14.12 4.12
N GLY A 95 -35.75 -15.07 3.28
CA GLY A 95 -36.66 -15.96 2.52
C GLY A 95 -36.66 -17.38 3.11
N GLY A 96 -37.40 -17.60 4.19
CA GLY A 96 -37.53 -18.91 4.82
C GLY A 96 -37.82 -20.04 3.86
N GLY A 97 -36.83 -20.82 3.50
CA GLY A 97 -36.92 -22.16 2.95
C GLY A 97 -37.26 -22.27 1.47
N GLY A 98 -36.28 -22.60 0.67
CA GLY A 98 -36.52 -23.55 -0.41
C GLY A 98 -36.12 -23.20 -1.82
N ASP A 99 -36.28 -22.03 -2.37
CA ASP A 99 -35.89 -21.78 -3.76
C ASP A 99 -34.91 -20.62 -3.90
N PHE A 100 -33.72 -20.96 -4.40
CA PHE A 100 -32.70 -19.99 -4.78
C PHE A 100 -33.22 -19.10 -5.92
N ASN A 101 -33.73 -17.91 -5.53
CA ASN A 101 -34.17 -16.94 -6.51
C ASN A 101 -32.96 -16.24 -7.14
N TRP A 102 -32.46 -16.79 -8.24
CA TRP A 102 -31.30 -16.25 -8.97
C TRP A 102 -31.50 -14.80 -9.39
N GLY A 103 -32.75 -14.38 -9.67
CA GLY A 103 -33.07 -12.98 -10.00
C GLY A 103 -32.80 -12.05 -8.80
N TYR A 104 -33.14 -12.49 -7.59
CA TYR A 104 -32.92 -11.71 -6.37
C TYR A 104 -31.43 -11.63 -6.02
N ILE A 105 -30.68 -12.72 -6.15
CA ILE A 105 -29.23 -12.77 -5.98
C ILE A 105 -28.54 -11.84 -6.98
N GLY A 106 -28.95 -11.92 -8.25
CA GLY A 106 -28.46 -11.03 -9.30
C GLY A 106 -28.74 -9.56 -9.01
N TRP A 107 -29.94 -9.25 -8.51
CA TRP A 107 -30.31 -7.90 -8.11
C TRP A 107 -29.44 -7.37 -6.95
N ILE A 108 -29.18 -8.17 -5.93
CA ILE A 108 -28.32 -7.80 -4.81
C ILE A 108 -26.87 -7.57 -5.28
N ALA A 109 -26.33 -8.46 -6.14
CA ALA A 109 -25.02 -8.30 -6.71
C ALA A 109 -24.90 -6.98 -7.51
N VAL A 110 -25.87 -6.69 -8.36
CA VAL A 110 -25.93 -5.45 -9.14
C VAL A 110 -26.09 -4.23 -8.24
N LYS A 111 -26.95 -4.30 -7.21
CA LYS A 111 -27.13 -3.24 -6.21
C LYS A 111 -25.83 -2.96 -5.46
N SER A 112 -25.17 -3.99 -4.93
CA SER A 112 -23.93 -3.87 -4.15
C SER A 112 -22.79 -3.30 -5.01
N LEU A 113 -22.64 -3.82 -6.23
CA LEU A 113 -21.66 -3.32 -7.19
C LEU A 113 -21.98 -1.87 -7.61
N GLY A 114 -23.26 -1.56 -7.83
CA GLY A 114 -23.72 -0.22 -8.19
C GLY A 114 -23.45 0.81 -7.09
N ILE A 115 -23.74 0.48 -5.84
CA ILE A 115 -23.43 1.35 -4.69
C ILE A 115 -21.92 1.58 -4.58
N TRP A 116 -21.12 0.51 -4.68
CA TRP A 116 -19.66 0.61 -4.60
C TRP A 116 -19.08 1.45 -5.75
N LEU A 117 -19.44 1.16 -7.00
CA LEU A 117 -18.98 1.92 -8.17
C LEU A 117 -19.46 3.37 -8.12
N GLY A 118 -20.74 3.59 -7.79
CA GLY A 118 -21.32 4.93 -7.66
C GLY A 118 -20.60 5.76 -6.61
N ALA A 119 -20.39 5.21 -5.41
CA ALA A 119 -19.67 5.88 -4.35
C ALA A 119 -18.19 6.14 -4.71
N THR A 120 -17.54 5.19 -5.39
CA THR A 120 -16.15 5.36 -5.87
C THR A 120 -16.06 6.46 -6.92
N ILE A 121 -16.94 6.47 -7.90
CA ILE A 121 -16.98 7.49 -8.96
C ILE A 121 -17.27 8.86 -8.35
N ILE A 122 -18.28 8.97 -7.49
CA ILE A 122 -18.62 10.21 -6.78
C ILE A 122 -17.41 10.67 -5.96
N GLY A 123 -16.81 9.78 -5.16
CA GLY A 123 -15.64 10.07 -4.35
C GLY A 123 -14.47 10.60 -5.16
N ILE A 124 -14.18 10.00 -6.34
CA ILE A 124 -13.10 10.45 -7.23
C ILE A 124 -13.43 11.81 -7.85
N ILE A 125 -14.67 12.02 -8.32
CA ILE A 125 -15.09 13.30 -8.93
C ILE A 125 -15.01 14.44 -7.89
N PHE A 126 -15.47 14.19 -6.67
CA PHE A 126 -15.48 15.17 -5.59
C PHE A 126 -14.18 15.23 -4.79
N SER A 127 -13.19 14.39 -5.08
CA SER A 127 -11.93 14.30 -4.33
C SER A 127 -11.23 15.66 -4.15
N ARG A 128 -11.17 16.47 -5.22
CA ARG A 128 -10.57 17.81 -5.18
C ARG A 128 -11.34 18.79 -4.29
N GLN A 129 -12.68 18.69 -4.26
CA GLN A 129 -13.52 19.52 -3.39
C GLN A 129 -13.37 19.10 -1.94
N ILE A 130 -13.42 17.79 -1.68
CA ILE A 130 -13.17 17.22 -0.35
C ILE A 130 -11.79 17.65 0.15
N GLY A 131 -10.76 17.54 -0.70
CA GLY A 131 -9.40 17.99 -0.39
C GLY A 131 -9.32 19.47 -0.03
N ARG A 132 -10.04 20.35 -0.76
CA ARG A 132 -10.11 21.80 -0.45
C ARG A 132 -10.79 22.07 0.88
N VAL A 133 -11.89 21.41 1.17
CA VAL A 133 -12.60 21.55 2.45
C VAL A 133 -11.71 21.11 3.60
N LEU A 134 -11.04 19.98 3.47
CA LEU A 134 -10.12 19.48 4.49
C LEU A 134 -8.92 20.42 4.71
N LYS A 135 -8.38 21.05 3.67
CA LYS A 135 -7.32 22.06 3.79
C LYS A 135 -7.77 23.31 4.56
N GLY A 136 -9.04 23.66 4.49
CA GLY A 136 -9.63 24.77 5.27
C GLY A 136 -9.55 24.59 6.79
N ALA A 137 -9.27 23.38 7.27
CA ALA A 137 -9.11 23.09 8.69
C ALA A 137 -7.85 23.67 9.34
N GLY A 138 -6.88 24.12 8.55
CA GLY A 138 -5.69 24.87 8.97
C GLY A 138 -4.47 24.01 9.32
N SER A 139 -4.51 23.09 10.28
CA SER A 139 -3.34 22.30 10.65
C SER A 139 -3.32 20.90 9.98
N LYS A 140 -2.11 20.37 9.72
CA LYS A 140 -1.93 19.02 9.13
C LYS A 140 -2.61 17.93 9.96
N ALA A 141 -2.53 18.01 11.29
CA ALA A 141 -3.17 17.06 12.19
C ALA A 141 -4.70 17.13 12.10
N GLN A 142 -5.28 18.34 12.02
CA GLN A 142 -6.73 18.54 11.87
C GLN A 142 -7.23 17.96 10.54
N ILE A 143 -6.48 18.13 9.45
CA ILE A 143 -6.78 17.50 8.14
C ILE A 143 -6.89 15.98 8.28
N ALA A 144 -5.93 15.36 8.94
CA ALA A 144 -5.92 13.91 9.12
C ALA A 144 -7.08 13.41 10.01
N ILE A 145 -7.38 14.11 11.10
CA ILE A 145 -8.49 13.78 12.01
C ILE A 145 -9.83 13.89 11.29
N LEU A 146 -10.04 14.97 10.53
CA LEU A 146 -11.27 15.16 9.76
C LEU A 146 -11.40 14.11 8.65
N ALA A 147 -10.31 13.75 7.98
CA ALA A 147 -10.31 12.67 6.99
C ALA A 147 -10.68 11.32 7.62
N LEU A 148 -10.16 11.02 8.82
CA LEU A 148 -10.54 9.83 9.58
C LEU A 148 -12.01 9.85 9.97
N GLY A 149 -12.51 11.00 10.48
CA GLY A 149 -13.92 11.18 10.83
C GLY A 149 -14.85 10.96 9.62
N MET A 150 -14.50 11.53 8.46
CA MET A 150 -15.22 11.27 7.20
C MET A 150 -15.18 9.80 6.80
N ALA A 151 -14.04 9.12 6.97
CA ALA A 151 -13.93 7.70 6.66
C ALA A 151 -14.87 6.85 7.54
N LEU A 152 -14.97 7.17 8.82
CA LEU A 152 -15.90 6.52 9.74
C LEU A 152 -17.37 6.78 9.39
N ILE A 153 -17.71 8.02 9.00
CA ILE A 153 -19.07 8.37 8.55
C ILE A 153 -19.43 7.57 7.29
N VAL A 154 -18.56 7.56 6.28
CA VAL A 154 -18.80 6.81 5.05
C VAL A 154 -18.87 5.30 5.34
N ALA A 155 -18.03 4.78 6.23
CA ALA A 155 -18.11 3.39 6.68
C ALA A 155 -19.48 3.06 7.32
N GLY A 156 -20.00 3.94 8.18
CA GLY A 156 -21.34 3.77 8.78
C GLY A 156 -22.47 3.82 7.74
N LEU A 157 -22.41 4.72 6.75
CA LEU A 157 -23.38 4.76 5.65
C LEU A 157 -23.37 3.48 4.81
N PHE A 158 -22.21 2.87 4.60
CA PHE A 158 -22.12 1.58 3.91
C PHE A 158 -22.74 0.44 4.74
N GLU A 159 -22.58 0.47 6.07
CA GLU A 159 -23.21 -0.51 6.95
C GLU A 159 -24.74 -0.40 6.93
N GLU A 160 -25.29 0.80 6.93
CA GLU A 160 -26.74 1.02 6.74
C GLU A 160 -27.23 0.49 5.39
N ALA A 161 -26.40 0.58 4.34
CA ALA A 161 -26.69 -0.01 3.03
C ALA A 161 -26.52 -1.54 2.98
N GLN A 162 -26.27 -2.19 4.14
CA GLN A 162 -26.00 -3.63 4.28
C GLN A 162 -24.70 -4.10 3.60
N LEU A 163 -23.75 -3.19 3.45
CA LEU A 163 -22.40 -3.48 2.96
C LEU A 163 -21.42 -3.49 4.16
N ALA A 164 -20.24 -4.09 3.98
CA ALA A 164 -19.24 -4.07 5.04
C ALA A 164 -18.64 -2.66 5.22
N MET A 165 -18.49 -2.20 6.46
CA MET A 165 -17.94 -0.86 6.81
C MET A 165 -16.58 -0.58 6.17
N ILE A 166 -15.74 -1.60 6.04
CA ILE A 166 -14.42 -1.49 5.43
C ILE A 166 -14.48 -0.97 3.98
N ILE A 167 -15.55 -1.29 3.26
CA ILE A 167 -15.76 -0.84 1.87
C ILE A 167 -15.88 0.68 1.80
N GLY A 168 -16.68 1.26 2.72
CA GLY A 168 -16.87 2.72 2.78
C GLY A 168 -15.58 3.46 3.12
N ALA A 169 -14.85 2.98 4.12
CA ALA A 169 -13.55 3.55 4.49
C ALA A 169 -12.54 3.45 3.34
N TYR A 170 -12.50 2.31 2.63
CA TYR A 170 -11.63 2.11 1.48
C TYR A 170 -11.96 3.04 0.32
N VAL A 171 -13.25 3.22 -0.02
CA VAL A 171 -13.70 4.12 -1.08
C VAL A 171 -13.27 5.56 -0.82
N LEU A 172 -13.42 6.05 0.43
CA LEU A 172 -12.95 7.38 0.78
C LEU A 172 -11.43 7.48 0.71
N GLY A 173 -10.70 6.49 1.23
CA GLY A 173 -9.24 6.43 1.15
C GLY A 173 -8.74 6.46 -0.30
N LEU A 174 -9.36 5.67 -1.19
CA LEU A 174 -9.07 5.65 -2.62
C LEU A 174 -9.36 7.01 -3.28
N SER A 175 -10.47 7.64 -2.91
CA SER A 175 -10.84 8.97 -3.42
C SER A 175 -9.81 10.04 -3.03
N LEU A 176 -9.36 10.02 -1.77
CA LEU A 176 -8.36 10.97 -1.26
C LEU A 176 -6.92 10.64 -1.71
N SER A 177 -6.63 9.42 -2.15
CA SER A 177 -5.28 9.01 -2.56
C SER A 177 -4.73 9.82 -3.74
N ARG A 178 -5.60 10.38 -4.57
CA ARG A 178 -5.24 11.23 -5.72
C ARG A 178 -5.06 12.70 -5.37
N THR A 179 -5.30 13.08 -4.10
CA THR A 179 -5.17 14.46 -3.65
C THR A 179 -3.77 14.71 -3.07
N ASP A 180 -3.35 15.96 -3.10
CA ASP A 180 -2.08 16.42 -2.53
C ASP A 180 -2.00 16.28 -0.99
N ILE A 181 -3.17 16.17 -0.31
CA ILE A 181 -3.23 15.94 1.13
C ILE A 181 -3.09 14.46 1.53
N SER A 182 -3.09 13.54 0.56
CA SER A 182 -3.02 12.09 0.84
C SER A 182 -1.83 11.72 1.72
N GLN A 183 -0.69 12.36 1.47
CA GLN A 183 0.53 12.14 2.24
C GLN A 183 0.43 12.70 3.67
N VAL A 184 -0.12 13.89 3.83
CA VAL A 184 -0.35 14.51 5.15
C VAL A 184 -1.25 13.59 6.00
N ILE A 185 -2.31 13.06 5.38
CA ILE A 185 -3.23 12.11 6.04
C ILE A 185 -2.47 10.84 6.45
N ARG A 186 -1.69 10.26 5.53
CA ARG A 186 -0.93 9.04 5.78
C ARG A 186 0.07 9.22 6.92
N GLU A 187 0.87 10.29 6.92
CA GLU A 187 1.87 10.54 7.96
C GLU A 187 1.25 10.71 9.34
N HIS A 188 0.15 11.45 9.45
CA HIS A 188 -0.49 11.72 10.73
C HIS A 188 -1.37 10.56 11.23
N LEU A 189 -1.90 9.70 10.35
CA LEU A 189 -2.64 8.50 10.74
C LEU A 189 -1.71 7.30 10.99
N HIS A 190 -0.46 7.34 10.51
CA HIS A 190 0.49 6.24 10.70
C HIS A 190 0.71 5.84 12.18
N PRO A 191 0.85 6.77 13.15
CA PRO A 191 0.94 6.40 14.57
C PRO A 191 -0.30 5.67 15.08
N ILE A 192 -1.50 6.08 14.63
CA ILE A 192 -2.76 5.40 14.98
C ILE A 192 -2.78 3.99 14.40
N TYR A 193 -2.34 3.84 13.15
CA TYR A 193 -2.19 2.54 12.50
C TYR A 193 -1.23 1.64 13.29
N LEU A 194 -0.05 2.12 13.65
CA LEU A 194 0.95 1.36 14.41
C LEU A 194 0.42 0.89 15.78
N PHE A 195 -0.48 1.65 16.39
CA PHE A 195 -1.12 1.27 17.65
C PHE A 195 -2.29 0.29 17.44
N MET A 196 -3.17 0.58 16.49
CA MET A 196 -4.39 -0.19 16.26
C MET A 196 -4.11 -1.58 15.68
N VAL A 197 -3.12 -1.72 14.80
CA VAL A 197 -2.83 -3.01 14.13
C VAL A 197 -2.41 -4.10 15.11
N PRO A 198 -1.47 -3.90 16.04
CA PRO A 198 -1.17 -4.90 17.07
C PRO A 198 -2.40 -5.23 17.93
N CYS A 199 -3.18 -4.22 18.35
CA CYS A 199 -4.41 -4.46 19.10
C CYS A 199 -5.40 -5.35 18.35
N PHE A 200 -5.58 -5.09 17.05
CA PHE A 200 -6.42 -5.92 16.19
C PHE A 200 -5.93 -7.37 16.15
N PHE A 201 -4.64 -7.61 15.89
CA PHE A 201 -4.09 -8.97 15.84
C PHE A 201 -4.17 -9.69 17.18
N VAL A 202 -3.95 -8.99 18.30
CA VAL A 202 -4.10 -9.56 19.64
C VAL A 202 -5.55 -9.99 19.88
N VAL A 203 -6.53 -9.11 19.60
CA VAL A 203 -7.96 -9.43 19.76
C VAL A 203 -8.35 -10.62 18.88
N MET A 204 -7.94 -10.63 17.62
CA MET A 204 -8.22 -11.74 16.70
C MET A 204 -7.54 -13.04 17.18
N GLY A 205 -6.32 -12.96 17.71
CA GLY A 205 -5.64 -14.11 18.31
C GLY A 205 -6.34 -14.63 19.56
N MET A 206 -6.87 -13.75 20.41
CA MET A 206 -7.64 -14.14 21.61
C MET A 206 -8.97 -14.83 21.28
N MET A 207 -9.57 -14.56 20.13
CA MET A 207 -10.78 -15.25 19.66
C MET A 207 -10.52 -16.69 19.23
N VAL A 208 -9.25 -17.09 19.05
CA VAL A 208 -8.87 -18.44 18.64
C VAL A 208 -8.89 -19.37 19.82
N ASN A 209 -9.64 -20.44 19.72
CA ASN A 209 -9.54 -21.54 20.65
C ASN A 209 -8.38 -22.47 20.24
N VAL A 210 -7.19 -22.22 20.83
CA VAL A 210 -5.97 -22.98 20.49
C VAL A 210 -6.14 -24.47 20.72
N ARG A 211 -6.91 -24.87 21.76
CA ARG A 211 -7.19 -26.29 22.06
C ARG A 211 -7.97 -26.95 20.92
N GLN A 212 -8.99 -26.27 20.38
CA GLN A 212 -9.73 -26.76 19.21
C GLN A 212 -8.86 -26.77 17.96
N LEU A 213 -8.03 -25.75 17.75
CA LEU A 213 -7.12 -25.68 16.59
C LEU A 213 -6.12 -26.85 16.58
N CYS A 214 -5.71 -27.34 17.74
CA CYS A 214 -4.82 -28.51 17.88
C CYS A 214 -5.57 -29.85 17.68
N GLU A 215 -6.88 -29.84 17.51
CA GLU A 215 -7.63 -31.04 17.17
C GLU A 215 -7.20 -31.55 15.78
N PRO A 216 -6.84 -32.84 15.64
CA PRO A 216 -6.27 -33.36 14.39
C PRO A 216 -7.14 -33.11 13.15
N ARG A 217 -8.48 -33.16 13.30
CA ARG A 217 -9.41 -32.92 12.18
C ARG A 217 -9.35 -31.48 11.69
N ILE A 218 -9.35 -30.52 12.61
CA ILE A 218 -9.31 -29.09 12.29
C ILE A 218 -7.93 -28.71 11.72
N LEU A 219 -6.86 -29.27 12.30
CA LEU A 219 -5.50 -29.06 11.81
C LEU A 219 -5.31 -29.60 10.38
N ILE A 220 -5.76 -30.83 10.12
CA ILE A 220 -5.70 -31.44 8.79
C ILE A 220 -6.54 -30.63 7.79
N PHE A 221 -7.74 -30.23 8.17
CA PHE A 221 -8.57 -29.34 7.36
C PHE A 221 -7.80 -28.05 7.01
N GLY A 222 -7.27 -27.36 8.03
CA GLY A 222 -6.55 -26.10 7.83
C GLY A 222 -5.32 -26.26 6.93
N LEU A 223 -4.58 -27.36 7.05
CA LEU A 223 -3.41 -27.64 6.19
C LEU A 223 -3.82 -27.91 4.75
N ILE A 224 -4.82 -28.76 4.52
CA ILE A 224 -5.33 -29.06 3.17
C ILE A 224 -5.89 -27.80 2.52
N TYR A 225 -6.71 -27.05 3.28
CA TYR A 225 -7.29 -25.81 2.82
C TYR A 225 -6.20 -24.76 2.47
N THR A 226 -5.19 -24.62 3.31
CA THR A 226 -4.06 -23.71 3.06
C THR A 226 -3.27 -24.12 1.82
N ALA A 227 -2.96 -25.39 1.68
CA ALA A 227 -2.27 -25.90 0.49
C ALA A 227 -3.08 -25.62 -0.79
N GLY A 228 -4.37 -25.91 -0.77
CA GLY A 228 -5.27 -25.61 -1.88
C GLY A 228 -5.37 -24.12 -2.18
N ALA A 229 -5.42 -23.27 -1.16
CA ALA A 229 -5.46 -21.82 -1.31
C ALA A 229 -4.14 -21.25 -1.89
N ILE A 230 -2.98 -21.81 -1.53
CA ILE A 230 -1.68 -21.48 -2.12
C ILE A 230 -1.66 -21.88 -3.60
N LEU A 231 -2.02 -23.11 -3.91
CA LEU A 231 -2.06 -23.61 -5.29
C LEU A 231 -3.03 -22.82 -6.15
N ALA A 232 -4.23 -22.53 -5.63
CA ALA A 232 -5.22 -21.72 -6.33
C ALA A 232 -4.69 -20.32 -6.71
N LYS A 233 -3.93 -19.67 -5.81
CA LYS A 233 -3.29 -18.37 -6.10
C LYS A 233 -2.18 -18.50 -7.13
N ILE A 234 -1.28 -19.46 -6.98
CA ILE A 234 -0.17 -19.68 -7.94
C ILE A 234 -0.73 -19.93 -9.33
N VAL A 235 -1.73 -20.81 -9.43
CA VAL A 235 -2.36 -21.16 -10.71
C VAL A 235 -3.19 -19.99 -11.23
N GLY A 236 -4.08 -19.43 -10.40
CA GLY A 236 -5.02 -18.38 -10.80
C GLY A 236 -4.36 -17.06 -11.18
N CYS A 237 -3.22 -16.71 -10.57
CA CYS A 237 -2.45 -15.53 -10.93
C CYS A 237 -1.34 -15.84 -11.95
N GLY A 238 -0.67 -17.00 -11.85
CA GLY A 238 0.43 -17.36 -12.73
C GLY A 238 -0.01 -17.74 -14.14
N LEU A 239 -1.04 -18.59 -14.30
CA LEU A 239 -1.47 -19.01 -15.64
C LEU A 239 -1.88 -17.85 -16.57
N PRO A 240 -2.67 -16.87 -16.13
CA PRO A 240 -3.02 -15.74 -17.00
C PRO A 240 -1.79 -14.96 -17.49
N THR A 241 -0.72 -14.88 -16.69
CA THR A 241 0.49 -14.15 -17.11
C THR A 241 1.22 -14.82 -18.28
N LEU A 242 1.06 -16.12 -18.47
CA LEU A 242 1.59 -16.82 -19.65
C LEU A 242 0.99 -16.29 -20.96
N PHE A 243 -0.26 -15.79 -20.92
CA PHE A 243 -0.90 -15.13 -22.08
C PHE A 243 -0.43 -13.67 -22.21
N CYS A 244 0.14 -13.08 -21.15
CA CYS A 244 0.66 -11.71 -21.10
C CYS A 244 2.17 -11.63 -21.36
N ARG A 245 2.71 -12.53 -22.20
CA ARG A 245 4.13 -12.60 -22.61
C ARG A 245 5.13 -12.93 -21.51
N PHE A 246 4.69 -13.40 -20.35
CA PHE A 246 5.59 -13.98 -19.36
C PHE A 246 6.00 -15.41 -19.75
N ASN A 247 7.20 -15.82 -19.37
CA ASN A 247 7.63 -17.20 -19.42
C ASN A 247 7.19 -17.95 -18.15
N LEU A 248 7.41 -19.24 -18.06
CA LEU A 248 7.01 -20.06 -16.93
C LEU A 248 7.64 -19.57 -15.61
N ARG A 249 8.86 -19.06 -15.65
CA ARG A 249 9.56 -18.51 -14.49
C ARG A 249 8.89 -17.22 -14.01
N GLY A 250 8.56 -16.31 -14.92
CA GLY A 250 7.82 -15.09 -14.60
C GLY A 250 6.42 -15.38 -14.04
N ALA A 251 5.72 -16.34 -14.65
CA ALA A 251 4.41 -16.79 -14.17
C ALA A 251 4.49 -17.36 -12.75
N LEU A 252 5.51 -18.15 -12.44
CA LEU A 252 5.72 -18.69 -11.09
C LEU A 252 6.06 -17.57 -10.08
N ARG A 253 6.90 -16.60 -10.47
CA ARG A 253 7.23 -15.43 -9.63
C ARG A 253 6.00 -14.60 -9.29
N VAL A 254 5.19 -14.31 -10.31
CA VAL A 254 3.92 -13.56 -10.11
C VAL A 254 2.97 -14.38 -9.24
N GLY A 255 2.78 -15.66 -9.54
CA GLY A 255 1.94 -16.55 -8.74
C GLY A 255 2.36 -16.60 -7.28
N LEU A 256 3.64 -16.83 -6.98
CA LEU A 256 4.18 -16.85 -5.61
C LEU A 256 4.04 -15.48 -4.92
N GLY A 257 4.29 -14.39 -5.65
CA GLY A 257 4.15 -13.03 -5.12
C GLY A 257 2.71 -12.67 -4.72
N MET A 258 1.72 -13.37 -5.24
CA MET A 258 0.30 -13.17 -4.92
C MET A 258 -0.22 -14.08 -3.82
N VAL A 259 0.60 -15.02 -3.29
CA VAL A 259 0.18 -15.96 -2.23
C VAL A 259 0.07 -15.34 -0.83
N PRO A 260 0.97 -14.43 -0.39
CA PRO A 260 0.92 -13.93 0.99
C PRO A 260 -0.46 -13.36 1.32
N ARG A 261 -0.98 -13.73 2.49
CA ARG A 261 -2.25 -13.22 3.02
C ARG A 261 -1.99 -12.43 4.29
N GLY A 262 -2.85 -11.48 4.56
CA GLY A 262 -2.69 -10.59 5.70
C GLY A 262 -4.00 -10.30 6.40
N GLU A 263 -4.10 -9.09 6.87
CA GLU A 263 -5.21 -8.55 7.67
C GLU A 263 -6.58 -8.70 7.00
N VAL A 264 -6.68 -8.56 5.68
CA VAL A 264 -7.97 -8.60 4.96
C VAL A 264 -8.66 -9.95 5.14
N ALA A 265 -7.94 -11.06 5.07
CA ALA A 265 -8.51 -12.40 5.30
C ALA A 265 -9.07 -12.54 6.72
N LEU A 266 -8.36 -12.00 7.73
CA LEU A 266 -8.80 -12.01 9.12
C LEU A 266 -9.98 -11.08 9.38
N ILE A 267 -10.03 -9.91 8.70
CA ILE A 267 -11.19 -9.01 8.78
C ILE A 267 -12.43 -9.72 8.24
N VAL A 268 -12.32 -10.39 7.10
CA VAL A 268 -13.43 -11.16 6.53
C VAL A 268 -13.88 -12.27 7.49
N ALA A 269 -12.93 -13.01 8.07
CA ALA A 269 -13.22 -14.03 9.07
C ALA A 269 -13.89 -13.43 10.31
N GLY A 270 -13.40 -12.28 10.80
CA GLY A 270 -13.99 -11.56 11.93
C GLY A 270 -15.42 -11.10 11.68
N ILE A 271 -15.72 -10.61 10.48
CA ILE A 271 -17.10 -10.28 10.06
C ILE A 271 -17.97 -11.53 10.06
N GLY A 272 -17.46 -12.64 9.53
CA GLY A 272 -18.18 -13.90 9.49
C GLY A 272 -18.56 -14.44 10.87
N ILE A 273 -17.61 -14.43 11.81
CA ILE A 273 -17.87 -14.90 13.18
C ILE A 273 -18.74 -13.94 13.98
N SER A 274 -18.54 -12.64 13.86
CA SER A 274 -19.34 -11.64 14.59
C SER A 274 -20.82 -11.63 14.18
N ARG A 275 -21.11 -12.06 12.95
CA ARG A 275 -22.49 -12.23 12.44
C ARG A 275 -23.04 -13.64 12.59
N GLY A 276 -22.29 -14.56 13.21
CA GLY A 276 -22.71 -15.96 13.40
C GLY A 276 -22.81 -16.77 12.10
N LEU A 277 -22.12 -16.33 11.04
CA LEU A 277 -22.15 -16.96 9.72
C LEU A 277 -21.09 -18.04 9.55
N ILE A 278 -20.05 -18.01 10.36
CA ILE A 278 -19.03 -19.05 10.50
C ILE A 278 -18.84 -19.43 11.96
N THR A 279 -18.39 -20.65 12.21
CA THR A 279 -18.09 -21.14 13.55
C THR A 279 -16.66 -20.84 13.98
N GLN A 280 -16.34 -21.09 15.25
CA GLN A 280 -14.98 -20.89 15.78
C GLN A 280 -13.94 -21.79 15.10
N GLU A 281 -14.35 -23.01 14.70
CA GLU A 281 -13.49 -23.93 13.96
C GLU A 281 -13.07 -23.35 12.61
N VAL A 282 -14.04 -22.84 11.84
CA VAL A 282 -13.78 -22.19 10.53
C VAL A 282 -12.93 -20.94 10.71
N PHE A 283 -13.18 -20.17 11.75
CA PHE A 283 -12.36 -19.01 12.10
C PHE A 283 -10.90 -19.41 12.44
N GLY A 284 -10.71 -20.50 13.20
CA GLY A 284 -9.39 -21.06 13.47
C GLY A 284 -8.65 -21.50 12.22
N VAL A 285 -9.36 -22.13 11.27
CA VAL A 285 -8.82 -22.47 9.94
C VAL A 285 -8.36 -21.22 9.17
N ALA A 286 -9.12 -20.13 9.21
CA ALA A 286 -8.74 -18.87 8.57
C ALA A 286 -7.45 -18.29 9.16
N ILE A 287 -7.28 -18.34 10.47
CA ILE A 287 -6.06 -17.89 11.14
C ILE A 287 -4.88 -18.79 10.78
N LEU A 288 -5.05 -20.12 10.80
CA LEU A 288 -4.00 -21.05 10.40
C LEU A 288 -3.57 -20.81 8.95
N MET A 289 -4.53 -20.63 8.04
CA MET A 289 -4.27 -20.30 6.64
C MET A 289 -3.47 -18.99 6.53
N THR A 290 -3.89 -17.93 7.22
CA THR A 290 -3.21 -16.63 7.20
C THR A 290 -1.79 -16.74 7.74
N LEU A 291 -1.59 -17.45 8.85
CA LEU A 291 -0.27 -17.68 9.44
C LEU A 291 0.67 -18.40 8.47
N LEU A 292 0.23 -19.53 7.92
CA LEU A 292 1.03 -20.34 7.01
C LEU A 292 1.33 -19.60 5.70
N THR A 293 0.35 -18.90 5.15
CA THR A 293 0.54 -18.11 3.91
C THR A 293 1.33 -16.81 4.14
N THR A 294 1.56 -16.40 5.37
CA THR A 294 2.49 -15.32 5.72
C THR A 294 3.92 -15.84 5.87
N LEU A 295 4.09 -17.07 6.39
CA LEU A 295 5.42 -17.65 6.67
C LEU A 295 6.05 -18.39 5.48
N ILE A 296 5.26 -19.15 4.72
CA ILE A 296 5.76 -20.00 3.65
C ILE A 296 6.17 -19.23 2.38
N PRO A 297 5.42 -18.25 1.85
CA PRO A 297 5.74 -17.59 0.59
C PRO A 297 7.01 -16.75 0.60
N PRO A 298 7.39 -16.02 1.68
CA PRO A 298 8.60 -15.21 1.69
C PRO A 298 9.87 -15.97 1.28
N PRO A 299 10.24 -17.10 1.90
CA PRO A 299 11.39 -17.86 1.47
C PRO A 299 11.27 -18.40 0.03
N LEU A 300 10.07 -18.80 -0.40
CA LEU A 300 9.84 -19.25 -1.78
C LEU A 300 10.01 -18.11 -2.79
N MET A 301 9.54 -16.90 -2.47
CA MET A 301 9.77 -15.71 -3.28
C MET A 301 11.25 -15.37 -3.37
N VAL A 302 11.97 -15.39 -2.25
CA VAL A 302 13.43 -15.15 -2.22
C VAL A 302 14.16 -16.14 -3.14
N MET A 303 13.77 -17.43 -3.14
CA MET A 303 14.32 -18.44 -4.03
C MET A 303 13.94 -18.19 -5.49
N ALA A 304 12.70 -17.84 -5.79
CA ALA A 304 12.22 -17.58 -7.14
C ALA A 304 12.90 -16.35 -7.78
N PHE A 305 13.21 -15.33 -6.99
CA PHE A 305 13.90 -14.11 -7.43
C PHE A 305 15.44 -14.16 -7.26
N ARG A 306 16.01 -15.30 -6.91
CA ARG A 306 17.47 -15.46 -6.79
C ARG A 306 18.18 -15.32 -8.14
N SER A 307 17.55 -15.73 -9.23
CA SER A 307 18.10 -15.60 -10.58
C SER A 307 17.70 -14.24 -11.19
N ASP A 308 18.65 -13.52 -11.78
CA ASP A 308 18.42 -12.26 -12.49
C ASP A 308 17.82 -12.45 -13.90
N ALA A 309 17.64 -13.68 -14.35
CA ALA A 309 17.04 -13.94 -15.66
C ALA A 309 15.61 -13.37 -15.73
N SER A 310 15.32 -12.69 -16.84
CA SER A 310 14.01 -12.07 -17.11
C SER A 310 12.87 -13.10 -17.05
N GLY A 311 11.76 -12.70 -16.46
CA GLY A 311 10.51 -13.46 -16.49
C GLY A 311 9.67 -13.23 -17.73
N LEU A 312 10.10 -12.36 -18.66
CA LEU A 312 9.45 -12.14 -19.93
C LEU A 312 9.97 -13.13 -20.98
N ARG A 313 9.12 -13.42 -21.99
CA ARG A 313 9.54 -14.17 -23.18
C ARG A 313 10.46 -13.30 -24.04
N GLU A 314 11.38 -13.90 -24.76
CA GLU A 314 12.22 -13.21 -25.73
C GLU A 314 11.36 -12.46 -26.75
N GLY A 315 11.71 -11.18 -27.03
CA GLY A 315 10.95 -10.32 -27.93
C GLY A 315 9.72 -9.64 -27.30
N ALA A 316 9.45 -9.79 -25.99
CA ALA A 316 8.47 -8.97 -25.33
C ALA A 316 8.97 -7.51 -25.26
N PRO A 317 8.11 -6.50 -25.58
CA PRO A 317 8.50 -5.10 -25.41
C PRO A 317 8.87 -4.89 -23.96
N GLN A 318 10.07 -4.41 -23.71
CA GLN A 318 10.43 -3.89 -22.40
C GLN A 318 9.57 -2.66 -22.13
N PRO A 319 9.17 -2.38 -20.87
CA PRO A 319 8.57 -1.10 -20.56
C PRO A 319 9.47 0.00 -21.13
N PRO A 320 8.91 1.06 -21.73
CA PRO A 320 9.73 2.15 -22.23
C PRO A 320 10.64 2.59 -21.10
N GLU A 321 11.95 2.52 -21.33
CA GLU A 321 12.92 3.07 -20.41
C GLU A 321 12.58 4.54 -20.26
N MET A 322 12.15 4.96 -19.07
CA MET A 322 11.96 6.38 -18.82
C MET A 322 13.31 7.07 -19.04
N PRO A 323 13.35 8.13 -19.83
CA PRO A 323 14.59 8.81 -20.10
C PRO A 323 15.25 9.25 -18.78
N VAL A 324 16.54 8.97 -18.67
CA VAL A 324 17.34 9.25 -17.49
C VAL A 324 18.18 10.48 -17.76
N LEU A 325 18.01 11.51 -16.94
CA LEU A 325 18.85 12.70 -16.93
C LEU A 325 19.81 12.59 -15.74
N ALA A 326 21.10 12.41 -16.01
CA ALA A 326 22.11 12.26 -14.97
C ALA A 326 23.07 13.45 -14.93
N TYR A 327 23.33 13.95 -13.72
CA TYR A 327 24.31 15.01 -13.43
C TYR A 327 25.40 14.44 -12.54
N ARG A 328 26.65 14.64 -12.94
CA ARG A 328 27.82 14.20 -12.17
C ARG A 328 28.51 15.40 -11.53
N PHE A 329 28.85 15.26 -10.27
CA PHE A 329 29.47 16.31 -9.46
C PHE A 329 30.88 15.91 -9.00
N PRO A 330 31.73 16.89 -8.68
CA PRO A 330 33.13 16.64 -8.33
C PRO A 330 33.30 15.88 -7.00
N THR A 331 32.45 16.15 -6.01
CA THR A 331 32.56 15.55 -4.68
C THR A 331 31.19 15.16 -4.12
N VAL A 332 31.19 14.30 -3.11
CA VAL A 332 29.98 13.81 -2.41
C VAL A 332 29.31 14.97 -1.64
N GLU A 333 30.09 15.88 -1.10
CA GLU A 333 29.62 17.03 -0.33
C GLU A 333 28.83 17.99 -1.23
N VAL A 334 29.35 18.28 -2.43
CA VAL A 334 28.67 19.11 -3.43
C VAL A 334 27.36 18.44 -3.85
N THR A 335 27.38 17.14 -4.09
CA THR A 335 26.17 16.37 -4.41
C THR A 335 25.12 16.50 -3.31
N SER A 336 25.52 16.41 -2.06
CA SER A 336 24.63 16.49 -0.89
C SER A 336 24.07 17.91 -0.72
N LEU A 337 24.89 18.93 -0.90
CA LEU A 337 24.47 20.34 -0.83
C LEU A 337 23.43 20.65 -1.90
N LEU A 338 23.72 20.28 -3.14
CA LEU A 338 22.80 20.45 -4.29
C LEU A 338 21.48 19.74 -4.07
N LEU A 339 21.52 18.51 -3.56
CA LEU A 339 20.33 17.73 -3.30
C LEU A 339 19.41 18.42 -2.27
N ASN A 340 19.98 18.99 -1.22
CA ASN A 340 19.19 19.68 -0.20
C ASN A 340 18.54 20.95 -0.73
N HIS A 341 19.26 21.78 -1.50
CA HIS A 341 18.68 22.96 -2.14
C HIS A 341 17.63 22.60 -3.18
N LEU A 342 17.88 21.54 -3.94
CA LEU A 342 16.92 21.01 -4.89
C LEU A 342 15.61 20.59 -4.21
N PHE A 343 15.67 19.89 -3.08
CA PHE A 343 14.48 19.51 -2.32
C PHE A 343 13.75 20.73 -1.76
N GLU A 344 14.43 21.76 -1.31
CA GLU A 344 13.80 23.01 -0.87
C GLU A 344 13.09 23.70 -2.03
N GLN A 345 13.74 23.78 -3.20
CA GLN A 345 13.12 24.37 -4.39
C GLN A 345 11.90 23.57 -4.84
N PHE A 346 11.99 22.25 -4.93
CA PHE A 346 10.83 21.41 -5.28
C PHE A 346 9.68 21.57 -4.27
N ARG A 347 9.99 21.68 -2.97
CA ARG A 347 8.97 21.94 -1.94
C ARG A 347 8.35 23.33 -2.07
N ALA A 348 9.14 24.35 -2.40
CA ALA A 348 8.66 25.71 -2.65
C ALA A 348 7.71 25.76 -3.85
N GLU A 349 8.01 24.98 -4.89
CA GLU A 349 7.14 24.79 -6.07
C GLU A 349 5.90 23.90 -5.78
N GLY A 350 5.74 23.40 -4.56
CA GLY A 350 4.60 22.60 -4.16
C GLY A 350 4.71 21.09 -4.45
N PHE A 351 5.92 20.60 -4.73
CA PHE A 351 6.16 19.16 -4.82
C PHE A 351 6.27 18.53 -3.44
N PHE A 352 5.72 17.33 -3.32
CA PHE A 352 5.97 16.44 -2.19
C PHE A 352 7.20 15.58 -2.48
N VAL A 353 8.23 15.73 -1.65
CA VAL A 353 9.46 14.94 -1.77
C VAL A 353 9.40 13.77 -0.81
N HIS A 354 9.49 12.57 -1.35
CA HIS A 354 9.44 11.30 -0.63
C HIS A 354 10.74 10.53 -0.77
N MET A 355 11.22 10.00 0.34
CA MET A 355 12.27 8.99 0.35
C MET A 355 11.64 7.62 0.14
N LEU A 356 12.02 6.92 -0.92
CA LEU A 356 11.52 5.58 -1.24
C LEU A 356 12.36 4.46 -0.61
N ASP A 357 13.63 4.75 -0.29
CA ASP A 357 14.58 3.78 0.26
C ASP A 357 15.06 4.21 1.65
N LEU A 358 15.18 3.22 2.57
CA LEU A 358 15.70 3.41 3.93
C LEU A 358 17.16 3.88 3.96
N LYS A 359 17.90 3.71 2.87
CA LYS A 359 19.29 4.19 2.73
C LYS A 359 19.40 5.63 2.26
N GLY A 360 18.29 6.28 1.93
CA GLY A 360 18.28 7.65 1.43
C GLY A 360 18.92 7.81 0.05
N GLU A 361 18.85 6.79 -0.80
CA GLU A 361 19.43 6.81 -2.14
C GLU A 361 18.38 7.12 -3.23
N THR A 362 17.10 6.82 -2.98
CA THR A 362 16.01 7.01 -3.96
C THR A 362 14.92 7.89 -3.39
N TYR A 363 14.54 8.92 -4.16
CA TYR A 363 13.50 9.87 -3.80
C TYR A 363 12.47 9.97 -4.92
N GLN A 364 11.22 10.21 -4.55
CA GLN A 364 10.15 10.54 -5.48
C GLN A 364 9.61 11.92 -5.18
N MET A 365 9.56 12.77 -6.20
CA MET A 365 8.95 14.08 -6.13
C MET A 365 7.66 14.06 -6.90
N ARG A 366 6.57 14.45 -6.26
CA ARG A 366 5.23 14.41 -6.86
C ARG A 366 4.50 15.74 -6.69
N LYS A 367 3.91 16.23 -7.78
CA LYS A 367 3.01 17.38 -7.80
C LYS A 367 1.89 17.10 -8.80
N GLU A 368 0.64 16.99 -8.32
CA GLU A 368 -0.50 16.61 -9.15
C GLU A 368 -0.25 15.33 -9.97
N ASP A 369 -0.17 15.44 -11.29
CA ASP A 369 0.08 14.32 -12.21
C ASP A 369 1.58 14.14 -12.55
N MET A 370 2.44 15.08 -12.13
CA MET A 370 3.89 15.01 -12.36
C MET A 370 4.55 14.09 -11.32
N VAL A 371 5.35 13.16 -11.79
CA VAL A 371 6.11 12.20 -10.96
C VAL A 371 7.54 12.15 -11.44
N ILE A 372 8.47 12.62 -10.62
CA ILE A 372 9.90 12.64 -10.89
C ILE A 372 10.57 11.72 -9.88
N ASN A 373 11.24 10.68 -10.34
CA ASN A 373 12.07 9.84 -9.49
C ASN A 373 13.51 10.34 -9.55
N LEU A 374 14.12 10.49 -8.39
CA LEU A 374 15.51 10.90 -8.24
C LEU A 374 16.28 9.77 -7.57
N ASN A 375 17.38 9.35 -8.17
CA ASN A 375 18.31 8.41 -7.59
C ASN A 375 19.63 9.12 -7.29
N ARG A 376 20.10 8.98 -6.04
CA ARG A 376 21.34 9.54 -5.55
C ARG A 376 22.41 8.45 -5.51
N GLU A 377 23.51 8.71 -6.21
CA GLU A 377 24.77 8.00 -6.04
C GLU A 377 25.81 8.96 -5.40
N PRO A 378 26.94 8.48 -4.91
CA PRO A 378 27.89 9.35 -4.19
C PRO A 378 28.26 10.65 -4.89
N GLN A 379 28.42 10.60 -6.21
CA GLN A 379 28.80 11.78 -7.03
C GLN A 379 27.84 12.05 -8.18
N THR A 380 26.69 11.36 -8.23
CA THR A 380 25.76 11.46 -9.35
C THR A 380 24.33 11.60 -8.82
N ILE A 381 23.57 12.51 -9.41
CA ILE A 381 22.13 12.61 -9.24
C ILE A 381 21.50 12.26 -10.58
N SER A 382 20.66 11.25 -10.61
CA SER A 382 19.92 10.85 -11.80
C SER A 382 18.41 11.03 -11.60
N PHE A 383 17.77 11.61 -12.62
CA PHE A 383 16.33 11.81 -12.65
C PHE A 383 15.71 10.89 -13.68
N GLN A 384 14.63 10.25 -13.32
CA GLN A 384 13.76 9.49 -14.22
C GLN A 384 12.39 10.14 -14.22
N CYS A 385 12.00 10.70 -15.35
CA CYS A 385 10.74 11.39 -15.53
C CYS A 385 10.28 11.28 -16.99
N SER A 386 9.04 11.69 -17.28
CA SER A 386 8.55 11.72 -18.66
C SER A 386 9.24 12.82 -19.48
N ASP A 387 9.23 12.70 -20.81
CA ASP A 387 9.80 13.72 -21.72
C ASP A 387 9.18 15.11 -21.50
N GLN A 388 7.94 15.18 -21.06
CA GLN A 388 7.25 16.44 -20.77
C GLN A 388 7.78 17.13 -19.51
N GLU A 389 8.33 16.40 -18.56
CA GLU A 389 8.84 16.89 -17.28
C GLU A 389 10.35 17.22 -17.33
N MET A 390 11.06 16.69 -18.33
CA MET A 390 12.51 16.90 -18.51
C MET A 390 12.93 18.38 -18.55
N PRO A 391 12.23 19.28 -19.28
CA PRO A 391 12.58 20.69 -19.31
C PRO A 391 12.49 21.33 -17.92
N PHE A 392 11.48 20.96 -17.13
CA PHE A 392 11.31 21.43 -15.76
C PHE A 392 12.48 21.00 -14.86
N VAL A 393 12.88 19.73 -14.92
CA VAL A 393 14.02 19.21 -14.14
C VAL A 393 15.32 19.92 -14.50
N ARG A 394 15.54 20.19 -15.79
CA ARG A 394 16.73 20.94 -16.26
C ARG A 394 16.74 22.36 -15.73
N THR A 395 15.62 23.06 -15.78
CA THR A 395 15.48 24.41 -15.25
C THR A 395 15.75 24.44 -13.76
N ALA A 396 15.11 23.57 -12.98
CA ALA A 396 15.29 23.46 -11.53
C ALA A 396 16.76 23.19 -11.16
N MET A 397 17.43 22.28 -11.87
CA MET A 397 18.85 22.01 -11.65
C MET A 397 19.73 23.22 -11.97
N THR A 398 19.44 23.95 -13.06
CA THR A 398 20.20 25.14 -13.43
C THR A 398 20.04 26.24 -12.37
N GLU A 399 18.83 26.48 -11.91
CA GLU A 399 18.52 27.47 -10.85
C GLU A 399 19.27 27.16 -9.56
N VAL A 400 19.25 25.91 -9.10
CA VAL A 400 19.96 25.48 -7.88
C VAL A 400 21.48 25.67 -8.03
N VAL A 401 22.04 25.32 -9.19
CA VAL A 401 23.48 25.51 -9.45
C VAL A 401 23.86 26.98 -9.42
N VAL A 402 23.05 27.84 -10.05
CA VAL A 402 23.29 29.30 -10.07
C VAL A 402 23.15 29.89 -8.66
N GLU A 403 22.17 29.50 -7.90
CA GLU A 403 21.98 29.95 -6.51
C GLU A 403 23.15 29.57 -5.60
N ILE A 404 23.66 28.36 -5.73
CA ILE A 404 24.82 27.90 -4.97
C ILE A 404 26.09 28.66 -5.42
N GLU A 405 26.26 28.89 -6.72
CA GLU A 405 27.40 29.66 -7.22
C GLU A 405 27.37 31.11 -6.69
N GLN A 406 26.20 31.73 -6.63
CA GLN A 406 26.04 33.06 -6.03
C GLN A 406 26.38 33.04 -4.54
N THR A 407 25.86 32.08 -3.80
CA THR A 407 26.13 31.94 -2.37
C THR A 407 27.63 31.72 -2.10
N LEU A 408 28.30 30.91 -2.91
CA LEU A 408 29.73 30.68 -2.80
C LEU A 408 30.55 31.95 -3.12
N LYS A 409 30.15 32.74 -4.12
CA LYS A 409 30.77 34.03 -4.44
C LYS A 409 30.59 35.05 -3.31
N GLU A 410 29.41 35.08 -2.68
CA GLU A 410 29.14 35.94 -1.52
C GLU A 410 29.99 35.53 -0.30
N LEU A 411 30.22 34.24 -0.11
CA LEU A 411 31.06 33.72 0.98
C LEU A 411 32.56 33.93 0.75
N GLN A 412 32.99 34.07 -0.51
CA GLN A 412 34.39 34.39 -0.86
C GLN A 412 34.72 35.88 -0.73
N GLN A 413 33.74 36.78 -0.64
CA GLN A 413 33.99 38.20 -0.35
C GLN A 413 34.43 38.35 1.10
N PRO A 414 35.47 39.15 1.38
CA PRO A 414 35.91 39.36 2.76
C PRO A 414 34.73 39.85 3.60
N LEU A 415 34.46 39.14 4.67
CA LEU A 415 33.44 39.49 5.68
C LEU A 415 33.85 40.84 6.29
N ASP A 416 33.30 41.92 5.80
CA ASP A 416 33.50 43.24 6.37
C ASP A 416 32.87 43.23 7.76
N ALA A 417 33.71 43.22 8.83
CA ALA A 417 33.27 43.13 10.20
C ALA A 417 32.25 44.21 10.57
N HIS A 418 32.28 45.34 9.88
CA HIS A 418 31.30 46.43 10.02
C HIS A 418 29.90 46.09 9.45
N ARG A 419 29.80 45.26 8.43
CA ARG A 419 28.50 44.82 7.88
C ARG A 419 27.80 43.78 8.73
N VAL A 420 28.53 43.04 9.54
CA VAL A 420 27.97 42.04 10.47
C VAL A 420 27.40 42.70 11.75
N LEU A 421 27.88 43.89 12.11
CA LEU A 421 27.57 44.57 13.38
C LEU A 421 26.64 45.77 13.27
N ALA A 422 26.33 46.27 12.08
CA ALA A 422 25.63 47.54 11.89
C ALA A 422 24.30 47.39 11.13
N VAL A 423 23.30 46.86 11.74
CA VAL A 423 21.89 47.20 11.44
C VAL A 423 21.07 47.24 12.71
N PRO A 424 20.92 48.41 13.35
CA PRO A 424 19.92 48.58 14.41
C PRO A 424 18.53 48.62 13.75
N GLY A 425 17.69 47.67 14.05
CA GLY A 425 16.28 47.69 13.65
C GLY A 425 15.73 46.51 12.85
N THR A 426 16.53 45.49 12.52
CA THR A 426 16.06 44.32 11.79
C THR A 426 16.15 43.05 12.64
N SER A 427 15.69 43.13 13.89
CA SER A 427 15.65 41.98 14.80
C SER A 427 14.83 40.79 14.25
N ASP A 428 13.76 41.08 13.51
CA ASP A 428 12.83 40.06 13.04
C ASP A 428 13.36 39.24 11.84
N ILE A 429 14.10 39.88 10.93
CA ILE A 429 14.67 39.16 9.77
C ILE A 429 15.88 38.33 10.16
N ARG A 430 16.66 38.77 11.13
CA ARG A 430 17.82 38.00 11.64
C ARG A 430 17.40 36.84 12.52
N MET A 431 16.36 37.01 13.34
CA MET A 431 15.79 35.89 14.12
C MET A 431 15.20 34.83 13.20
N ALA A 432 14.45 35.22 12.17
CA ALA A 432 13.88 34.27 11.21
C ALA A 432 14.97 33.54 10.41
N ARG A 433 16.07 34.20 10.03
CA ARG A 433 17.18 33.58 9.29
C ARG A 433 18.06 32.70 10.19
N ARG A 434 18.33 33.15 11.44
CA ARG A 434 19.08 32.37 12.42
C ARG A 434 18.27 31.18 12.92
N THR A 435 16.98 31.33 13.14
CA THR A 435 16.06 30.23 13.53
C THR A 435 15.90 29.23 12.41
N ARG A 436 15.88 29.65 11.13
CA ARG A 436 15.86 28.73 9.98
C ARG A 436 17.18 27.95 9.84
N LEU A 437 18.33 28.61 9.96
CA LEU A 437 19.64 27.97 9.87
C LEU A 437 19.88 27.03 11.08
N THR A 438 19.54 27.45 12.30
CA THR A 438 19.69 26.62 13.49
C THR A 438 18.70 25.44 13.48
N LYS A 439 17.47 25.67 13.04
CA LYS A 439 16.46 24.62 12.86
C LYS A 439 16.90 23.63 11.77
N TYR A 440 17.48 24.14 10.68
CA TYR A 440 17.99 23.33 9.57
C TYR A 440 19.20 22.46 9.99
N ILE A 441 20.13 23.03 10.79
CA ILE A 441 21.28 22.31 11.33
C ILE A 441 20.87 21.29 12.38
N THR A 442 19.81 21.55 13.15
CA THR A 442 19.34 20.65 14.24
C THR A 442 18.40 19.55 13.71
N GLU A 443 17.61 19.82 12.67
CA GLU A 443 16.67 18.84 12.10
C GLU A 443 17.29 17.94 11.01
N ASN A 444 18.32 18.41 10.31
CA ASN A 444 19.06 17.61 9.31
C ASN A 444 20.44 17.24 9.86
N THR A 445 20.48 16.39 10.84
CA THR A 445 21.65 15.66 11.35
C THR A 445 22.81 15.49 10.34
N LEU A 446 23.55 16.58 10.10
CA LEU A 446 24.88 16.48 9.51
C LEU A 446 25.98 16.32 10.58
N ILE A 447 25.59 16.13 11.87
CA ILE A 447 26.56 16.02 12.95
C ILE A 447 26.11 14.98 13.99
N PRO A 448 26.16 13.67 13.71
CA PRO A 448 26.40 12.69 14.76
C PRO A 448 27.88 12.58 15.15
N GLU A 449 28.84 13.02 14.31
CA GLU A 449 30.26 12.80 14.55
C GLU A 449 30.99 13.91 15.33
N LEU A 450 30.40 15.10 15.48
CA LEU A 450 31.01 16.19 16.25
C LEU A 450 30.62 16.27 17.74
N GLN A 451 29.68 15.43 18.19
CA GLN A 451 29.36 15.34 19.63
C GLN A 451 30.19 14.33 20.40
N GLY A 452 31.12 13.66 19.74
CA GLY A 452 31.99 12.61 20.36
C GLY A 452 33.37 13.06 20.92
N THR A 453 33.75 14.32 20.73
CA THR A 453 35.09 14.79 21.15
C THR A 453 35.06 16.13 21.84
N THR A 454 34.50 16.18 23.06
CA THR A 454 34.90 17.17 24.09
C THR A 454 34.61 16.59 25.47
N LYS A 455 35.42 15.62 25.86
CA LYS A 455 35.84 15.43 27.23
C LYS A 455 37.34 15.66 27.19
N ILE A 456 37.74 16.83 27.54
CA ILE A 456 39.08 17.14 28.05
C ILE A 456 38.85 17.78 29.40
N ASP A 457 39.37 17.08 30.41
CA ASP A 457 39.69 17.42 31.80
C ASP A 457 39.23 18.77 32.35
#